data_d4817e513a9f0d71541f2a32cd383aef
#
_entry.id   d4817e513a9f0d71541f2a32cd383aef
#
_cell.length_a   1.000
_cell.length_b   1.000
_cell.length_c   1.000
_cell.angle_alpha   90.00
_cell.angle_beta   90.00
_cell.angle_gamma   90.00
#
_symmetry.space_group_name_H-M   'P 1'
#
loop_
_entity.id
_entity.type
_entity.pdbx_description
1 polymer ?
#
loop_
_entity_poly.entity_id
_entity_poly.type
_entity_poly.pdbx_seq_one_letter_code
_entity_poly.pdbx_strand_id
1 'polypeptide(L)'
;MNALPDLPCYLHGEYTTLPNARISVMDRGFIFGDGIYEVVPVYGGRLFRFDEHMARLERSLKECRIRNPHDRAGWAAIARELISRYAHAQGVETSASDQLIYLQITRGVAMRDHVMPTDIEPTVFMMTNVLKPPGPEQRGQGVACVTADDFRWEKAHIKATSLLGAVFARQISFDAGATETVMFRDGFLSEAAASNVWIVKDGCVIGTPKDNLVLEGIRYGLMEELCRAEGIPFSLRRIARAEVFGADEVLLTSATKEVLPVTRLDGHPVGSGRPGPVYARLYAGYQQAKAAA
;
A
#
# COMPACT_ATOMS: atom_id res chain seq x y z
N MET A 1 7.48 -6.31 27.75
CA MET A 1 6.67 -6.21 26.52
C MET A 1 6.14 -4.78 26.47
N ASN A 2 6.40 -4.05 25.39
CA ASN A 2 5.76 -2.74 25.24
C ASN A 2 4.25 -2.96 25.12
N ALA A 3 3.47 -2.35 26.01
CA ALA A 3 2.02 -2.40 25.94
C ALA A 3 1.55 -1.79 24.61
N LEU A 4 0.55 -2.41 23.98
CA LEU A 4 -0.10 -1.83 22.81
C LEU A 4 -0.73 -0.49 23.21
N PRO A 5 -0.68 0.53 22.31
CA PRO A 5 -1.36 1.79 22.57
C PRO A 5 -2.88 1.56 22.68
N ASP A 6 -3.54 2.32 23.54
CA ASP A 6 -4.99 2.28 23.71
C ASP A 6 -5.70 3.03 22.57
N LEU A 7 -5.61 2.46 21.36
CA LEU A 7 -6.21 3.02 20.14
C LEU A 7 -7.50 2.29 19.80
N PRO A 8 -8.52 3.02 19.30
CA PRO A 8 -9.77 2.41 18.88
C PRO A 8 -9.59 1.50 17.67
N CYS A 9 -10.29 0.39 17.68
CA CYS A 9 -10.40 -0.52 16.56
C CYS A 9 -11.82 -1.10 16.46
N TYR A 10 -12.13 -1.67 15.31
CA TYR A 10 -13.35 -2.43 15.05
C TYR A 10 -12.96 -3.90 14.86
N LEU A 11 -13.61 -4.78 15.57
CA LEU A 11 -13.41 -6.22 15.45
C LEU A 11 -14.76 -6.91 15.42
N HIS A 12 -15.07 -7.53 14.29
CA HIS A 12 -16.20 -8.44 14.10
C HIS A 12 -17.55 -7.91 14.64
N GLY A 13 -17.90 -6.67 14.28
CA GLY A 13 -19.15 -6.03 14.67
C GLY A 13 -19.05 -5.07 15.86
N GLU A 14 -17.95 -5.08 16.60
CA GLU A 14 -17.80 -4.29 17.82
C GLU A 14 -16.66 -3.27 17.73
N TYR A 15 -16.88 -2.08 18.29
CA TYR A 15 -15.82 -1.10 18.52
C TYR A 15 -15.18 -1.35 19.89
N THR A 16 -13.87 -1.55 19.89
CA THR A 16 -13.06 -1.83 21.07
C THR A 16 -11.72 -1.10 20.98
N THR A 17 -10.72 -1.50 21.77
CA THR A 17 -9.35 -0.97 21.67
C THR A 17 -8.34 -2.06 21.38
N LEU A 18 -7.19 -1.73 20.80
CA LEU A 18 -6.15 -2.69 20.43
C LEU A 18 -5.75 -3.64 21.57
N PRO A 19 -5.58 -3.17 22.83
CA PRO A 19 -5.26 -4.07 23.95
C PRO A 19 -6.36 -5.09 24.26
N ASN A 20 -7.61 -4.83 23.89
CA ASN A 20 -8.76 -5.68 24.17
C ASN A 20 -9.19 -6.57 23.00
N ALA A 21 -8.75 -6.24 21.78
CA ALA A 21 -9.08 -7.02 20.59
C ALA A 21 -8.48 -8.45 20.66
N ARG A 22 -9.31 -9.46 20.45
CA ARG A 22 -8.91 -10.87 20.49
C ARG A 22 -9.53 -11.63 19.33
N ILE A 23 -8.75 -12.49 18.71
CA ILE A 23 -9.20 -13.42 17.68
C ILE A 23 -8.99 -14.86 18.13
N SER A 24 -9.75 -15.80 17.55
CA SER A 24 -9.50 -17.22 17.74
C SER A 24 -8.15 -17.61 17.14
N VAL A 25 -7.40 -18.48 17.83
CA VAL A 25 -6.19 -19.10 17.27
C VAL A 25 -6.50 -20.01 16.07
N MET A 26 -7.77 -20.36 15.87
CA MET A 26 -8.25 -21.13 14.71
C MET A 26 -8.72 -20.23 13.56
N ASP A 27 -8.56 -18.91 13.66
CA ASP A 27 -8.78 -18.01 12.53
C ASP A 27 -7.80 -18.33 11.41
N ARG A 28 -8.32 -18.53 10.20
CA ARG A 28 -7.51 -18.92 9.05
C ARG A 28 -6.51 -17.83 8.62
N GLY A 29 -6.80 -16.58 8.91
CA GLY A 29 -5.84 -15.49 8.75
C GLY A 29 -4.61 -15.66 9.65
N PHE A 30 -4.80 -16.13 10.89
CA PHE A 30 -3.71 -16.43 11.82
C PHE A 30 -2.93 -17.70 11.40
N ILE A 31 -3.63 -18.76 10.95
CA ILE A 31 -2.99 -20.05 10.61
C ILE A 31 -2.27 -20.00 9.25
N PHE A 32 -2.89 -19.41 8.23
CA PHE A 32 -2.47 -19.50 6.83
C PHE A 32 -2.16 -18.15 6.16
N GLY A 33 -2.49 -17.03 6.80
CA GLY A 33 -2.58 -15.75 6.11
C GLY A 33 -3.73 -15.75 5.08
N ASP A 34 -4.79 -16.55 5.30
CA ASP A 34 -5.95 -16.66 4.40
C ASP A 34 -6.90 -15.49 4.63
N GLY A 35 -6.55 -14.39 4.03
CA GLY A 35 -7.26 -13.12 4.15
C GLY A 35 -6.69 -12.07 3.21
N ILE A 36 -7.36 -10.95 3.18
CA ILE A 36 -6.99 -9.78 2.40
C ILE A 36 -6.97 -8.54 3.27
N TYR A 37 -6.31 -7.48 2.81
CA TYR A 37 -6.27 -6.23 3.54
C TYR A 37 -6.31 -5.01 2.62
N GLU A 38 -6.70 -3.87 3.16
CA GLU A 38 -6.60 -2.56 2.53
C GLU A 38 -5.92 -1.56 3.46
N VAL A 39 -5.31 -0.55 2.84
CA VAL A 39 -4.69 0.56 3.56
C VAL A 39 -5.14 1.84 2.89
N VAL A 40 -6.02 2.59 3.56
CA VAL A 40 -6.68 3.78 3.00
C VAL A 40 -6.16 5.03 3.72
N PRO A 41 -5.50 5.95 3.03
CA PRO A 41 -5.13 7.24 3.60
C PRO A 41 -6.35 8.10 3.88
N VAL A 42 -6.26 8.86 4.95
CA VAL A 42 -7.25 9.85 5.37
C VAL A 42 -6.53 11.19 5.48
N TYR A 43 -6.96 12.17 4.72
CA TYR A 43 -6.41 13.51 4.75
C TYR A 43 -7.47 14.50 5.23
N GLY A 44 -7.17 15.23 6.29
CA GLY A 44 -8.13 16.15 6.87
C GLY A 44 -9.48 15.50 7.23
N GLY A 45 -9.46 14.26 7.73
CA GLY A 45 -10.66 13.50 8.08
C GLY A 45 -11.39 12.86 6.88
N ARG A 46 -10.91 13.03 5.65
CA ARG A 46 -11.54 12.52 4.42
C ARG A 46 -10.81 11.30 3.87
N LEU A 47 -11.55 10.23 3.56
CA LEU A 47 -11.02 9.00 2.97
C LEU A 47 -10.55 9.28 1.54
N PHE A 48 -9.25 9.09 1.27
CA PHE A 48 -8.65 9.38 -0.03
C PHE A 48 -8.80 8.19 -0.98
N ARG A 49 -9.45 8.42 -2.14
CA ARG A 49 -9.68 7.42 -3.20
C ARG A 49 -10.38 6.15 -2.67
N PHE A 50 -11.35 6.35 -1.81
CA PHE A 50 -12.02 5.25 -1.12
C PHE A 50 -12.69 4.26 -2.07
N ASP A 51 -13.29 4.76 -3.14
CA ASP A 51 -14.00 3.94 -4.11
C ASP A 51 -13.07 2.97 -4.83
N GLU A 52 -11.88 3.40 -5.20
CA GLU A 52 -10.88 2.55 -5.84
C GLU A 52 -10.32 1.51 -4.85
N HIS A 53 -10.16 1.90 -3.57
CA HIS A 53 -9.79 0.94 -2.52
C HIS A 53 -10.86 -0.14 -2.35
N MET A 54 -12.14 0.23 -2.33
CA MET A 54 -13.24 -0.74 -2.20
C MET A 54 -13.38 -1.63 -3.45
N ALA A 55 -13.20 -1.08 -4.63
CA ALA A 55 -13.17 -1.89 -5.85
C ALA A 55 -12.04 -2.92 -5.85
N ARG A 56 -10.84 -2.57 -5.35
CA ARG A 56 -9.73 -3.53 -5.20
C ARG A 56 -10.01 -4.56 -4.11
N LEU A 57 -10.61 -4.14 -2.99
CA LEU A 57 -11.06 -5.02 -1.92
C LEU A 57 -11.99 -6.12 -2.48
N GLU A 58 -13.01 -5.72 -3.25
CA GLU A 58 -13.97 -6.64 -3.87
C GLU A 58 -13.29 -7.63 -4.82
N ARG A 59 -12.34 -7.15 -5.67
CA ARG A 59 -11.57 -8.04 -6.55
C ARG A 59 -10.76 -9.06 -5.75
N SER A 60 -10.06 -8.62 -4.71
CA SER A 60 -9.25 -9.52 -3.86
C SER A 60 -10.10 -10.54 -3.11
N LEU A 61 -11.25 -10.13 -2.56
CA LEU A 61 -12.20 -11.03 -1.91
C LEU A 61 -12.74 -12.09 -2.88
N LYS A 62 -13.10 -11.68 -4.09
CA LYS A 62 -13.58 -12.58 -5.15
C LYS A 62 -12.52 -13.61 -5.54
N GLU A 63 -11.27 -13.19 -5.76
CA GLU A 63 -10.15 -14.10 -6.07
C GLU A 63 -9.93 -15.12 -4.95
N CYS A 64 -10.02 -14.69 -3.69
CA CYS A 64 -9.89 -15.57 -2.53
C CYS A 64 -11.18 -16.33 -2.21
N ARG A 65 -12.30 -16.12 -2.92
CA ARG A 65 -13.61 -16.71 -2.59
C ARG A 65 -14.03 -16.45 -1.15
N ILE A 66 -13.79 -15.24 -0.67
CA ILE A 66 -14.24 -14.76 0.64
C ILE A 66 -15.46 -13.88 0.42
N ARG A 67 -16.54 -14.11 1.18
CA ARG A 67 -17.72 -13.26 1.13
C ARG A 67 -17.39 -11.85 1.61
N ASN A 68 -17.82 -10.82 0.89
CA ASN A 68 -17.71 -9.44 1.37
C ASN A 68 -18.76 -9.19 2.47
N PRO A 69 -18.37 -8.92 3.72
CA PRO A 69 -19.33 -8.78 4.81
C PRO A 69 -20.10 -7.47 4.81
N HIS A 70 -19.63 -6.45 4.11
CA HIS A 70 -20.28 -5.14 4.03
C HIS A 70 -20.25 -4.61 2.59
N ASP A 71 -21.24 -3.80 2.26
CA ASP A 71 -21.19 -2.97 1.06
C ASP A 71 -20.27 -1.74 1.27
N ARG A 72 -20.11 -0.95 0.22
CA ARG A 72 -19.27 0.26 0.24
C ARG A 72 -19.71 1.27 1.31
N ALA A 73 -21.01 1.45 1.49
CA ALA A 73 -21.56 2.38 2.48
C ALA A 73 -21.27 1.90 3.91
N GLY A 74 -21.41 0.60 4.16
CA GLY A 74 -21.07 -0.02 5.44
C GLY A 74 -19.57 0.12 5.77
N TRP A 75 -18.69 -0.14 4.81
CA TRP A 75 -17.24 0.09 5.00
C TRP A 75 -16.92 1.55 5.29
N ALA A 76 -17.55 2.48 4.58
CA ALA A 76 -17.36 3.92 4.81
C ALA A 76 -17.85 4.35 6.20
N ALA A 77 -18.97 3.81 6.68
CA ALA A 77 -19.53 4.11 8.00
C ALA A 77 -18.56 3.66 9.11
N ILE A 78 -18.06 2.41 9.04
CA ILE A 78 -17.09 1.89 10.02
C ILE A 78 -15.80 2.72 10.01
N ALA A 79 -15.27 3.05 8.83
CA ALA A 79 -14.05 3.85 8.71
C ALA A 79 -14.22 5.26 9.31
N ARG A 80 -15.33 5.96 9.00
CA ARG A 80 -15.60 7.31 9.54
C ARG A 80 -15.75 7.31 11.06
N GLU A 81 -16.43 6.32 11.61
CA GLU A 81 -16.56 6.17 13.05
C GLU A 81 -15.21 5.97 13.72
N LEU A 82 -14.33 5.12 13.16
CA LEU A 82 -12.97 4.93 13.69
C LEU A 82 -12.13 6.20 13.58
N ILE A 83 -12.21 6.95 12.48
CA ILE A 83 -11.54 8.23 12.29
C ILE A 83 -11.94 9.21 13.39
N SER A 84 -13.24 9.31 13.68
CA SER A 84 -13.80 10.17 14.72
C SER A 84 -13.35 9.74 16.12
N ARG A 85 -13.44 8.46 16.45
CA ARG A 85 -13.00 7.91 17.73
C ARG A 85 -11.50 8.13 17.98
N TYR A 86 -10.70 7.96 16.94
CA TYR A 86 -9.26 8.20 17.03
C TYR A 86 -8.95 9.67 17.30
N ALA A 87 -9.56 10.59 16.55
CA ALA A 87 -9.37 12.03 16.74
C ALA A 87 -9.79 12.45 18.16
N HIS A 88 -10.93 11.95 18.64
CA HIS A 88 -11.38 12.18 20.01
C HIS A 88 -10.39 11.65 21.05
N ALA A 89 -9.89 10.42 20.88
CA ALA A 89 -8.91 9.81 21.79
C ALA A 89 -7.56 10.56 21.80
N GLN A 90 -7.20 11.24 20.71
CA GLN A 90 -6.02 12.08 20.63
C GLN A 90 -6.26 13.55 21.07
N GLY A 91 -7.49 13.92 21.39
CA GLY A 91 -7.85 15.30 21.77
C GLY A 91 -7.71 16.31 20.64
N VAL A 92 -7.87 15.87 19.39
CA VAL A 92 -7.76 16.73 18.20
C VAL A 92 -9.04 16.72 17.37
N GLU A 93 -9.24 17.76 16.58
CA GLU A 93 -10.31 17.78 15.58
C GLU A 93 -10.03 16.76 14.48
N THR A 94 -11.09 16.11 13.98
CA THR A 94 -10.98 15.11 12.92
C THR A 94 -10.31 15.68 11.66
N SER A 95 -10.62 16.92 11.31
CA SER A 95 -10.05 17.65 10.17
C SER A 95 -8.57 18.02 10.33
N ALA A 96 -8.05 18.02 11.56
CA ALA A 96 -6.65 18.32 11.85
C ALA A 96 -5.75 17.08 11.88
N SER A 97 -6.31 15.89 11.61
CA SER A 97 -5.60 14.61 11.76
C SER A 97 -5.55 13.86 10.43
N ASP A 98 -4.35 13.75 9.87
CA ASP A 98 -4.09 12.79 8.78
C ASP A 98 -3.93 11.40 9.39
N GLN A 99 -4.74 10.45 8.92
CA GLN A 99 -4.82 9.10 9.47
C GLN A 99 -4.62 8.04 8.39
N LEU A 100 -4.40 6.82 8.82
CA LEU A 100 -4.28 5.67 7.96
C LEU A 100 -5.20 4.56 8.45
N ILE A 101 -6.24 4.26 7.69
CA ILE A 101 -7.11 3.11 7.95
C ILE A 101 -6.40 1.84 7.47
N TYR A 102 -6.31 0.86 8.34
CA TYR A 102 -5.98 -0.52 8.01
C TYR A 102 -7.25 -1.36 8.15
N LEU A 103 -7.66 -2.03 7.09
CA LEU A 103 -8.77 -2.98 7.05
C LEU A 103 -8.22 -4.36 6.70
N GLN A 104 -8.56 -5.38 7.48
CA GLN A 104 -8.27 -6.78 7.22
C GLN A 104 -9.54 -7.61 7.28
N ILE A 105 -9.69 -8.52 6.32
CA ILE A 105 -10.76 -9.50 6.29
C ILE A 105 -10.11 -10.86 6.10
N THR A 106 -10.27 -11.75 7.09
CA THR A 106 -9.85 -13.15 6.95
C THR A 106 -11.04 -13.99 6.51
N ARG A 107 -10.78 -15.21 6.06
CA ARG A 107 -11.87 -16.15 5.78
C ARG A 107 -12.71 -16.47 7.01
N GLY A 108 -12.14 -16.37 8.23
CA GLY A 108 -12.81 -16.71 9.49
C GLY A 108 -12.26 -17.96 10.16
N VAL A 109 -13.02 -18.46 11.11
CA VAL A 109 -12.63 -19.55 12.02
C VAL A 109 -13.09 -20.91 11.47
N ALA A 110 -12.16 -21.84 11.32
CA ALA A 110 -12.43 -23.24 10.93
C ALA A 110 -11.35 -24.17 11.46
N MET A 111 -11.65 -25.48 11.49
CA MET A 111 -10.63 -26.50 11.75
C MET A 111 -9.57 -26.45 10.65
N ARG A 112 -8.32 -26.76 11.03
CA ARG A 112 -7.17 -26.63 10.12
C ARG A 112 -7.24 -27.62 8.95
N ASP A 113 -7.58 -27.12 7.80
CA ASP A 113 -7.52 -27.79 6.50
C ASP A 113 -7.09 -26.78 5.43
N HIS A 114 -6.40 -27.23 4.37
CA HIS A 114 -6.01 -26.38 3.25
C HIS A 114 -7.19 -26.05 2.31
N VAL A 115 -8.22 -26.88 2.28
CA VAL A 115 -9.43 -26.60 1.50
C VAL A 115 -10.08 -25.32 2.01
N MET A 116 -10.57 -24.49 1.10
CA MET A 116 -11.25 -23.23 1.42
C MET A 116 -12.72 -23.50 1.81
N PRO A 117 -13.12 -23.42 3.08
CA PRO A 117 -14.54 -23.49 3.44
C PRO A 117 -15.25 -22.24 2.92
N THR A 118 -16.51 -22.38 2.50
CA THR A 118 -17.30 -21.31 1.87
C THR A 118 -18.47 -20.84 2.75
N ASP A 119 -18.81 -21.60 3.78
CA ASP A 119 -19.99 -21.45 4.65
C ASP A 119 -19.65 -20.92 6.06
N ILE A 120 -18.51 -20.24 6.18
CA ILE A 120 -18.08 -19.62 7.44
C ILE A 120 -18.13 -18.09 7.35
N GLU A 121 -18.28 -17.45 8.51
CA GLU A 121 -18.30 -15.99 8.61
C GLU A 121 -16.88 -15.43 8.54
N PRO A 122 -16.60 -14.43 7.65
CA PRO A 122 -15.33 -13.75 7.65
C PRO A 122 -15.07 -12.98 8.94
N THR A 123 -13.84 -12.97 9.43
CA THR A 123 -13.44 -12.10 10.54
C THR A 123 -13.01 -10.76 9.98
N VAL A 124 -13.60 -9.68 10.49
CA VAL A 124 -13.29 -8.30 10.09
C VAL A 124 -12.53 -7.60 11.20
N PHE A 125 -11.40 -7.04 10.85
CA PHE A 125 -10.64 -6.14 11.72
C PHE A 125 -10.36 -4.82 10.99
N MET A 126 -10.62 -3.69 11.65
CA MET A 126 -10.26 -2.37 11.14
C MET A 126 -9.67 -1.52 12.28
N MET A 127 -8.59 -0.82 11.99
CA MET A 127 -7.99 0.15 12.91
C MET A 127 -7.56 1.40 12.16
N THR A 128 -7.34 2.46 12.91
CA THR A 128 -6.73 3.69 12.39
C THR A 128 -5.51 4.08 13.21
N ASN A 129 -4.60 4.78 12.58
CA ASN A 129 -3.40 5.32 13.19
C ASN A 129 -3.01 6.62 12.49
N VAL A 130 -2.08 7.38 13.09
CA VAL A 130 -1.52 8.57 12.42
C VAL A 130 -0.85 8.19 11.09
N LEU A 131 -1.16 8.92 10.04
CA LEU A 131 -0.44 8.82 8.77
C LEU A 131 0.88 9.57 8.88
N LYS A 132 1.99 8.88 8.63
CA LYS A 132 3.34 9.46 8.60
C LYS A 132 3.85 9.48 7.16
N PRO A 133 3.64 10.57 6.41
CA PRO A 133 4.19 10.68 5.05
C PRO A 133 5.72 10.85 5.08
N PRO A 134 6.42 10.65 3.95
CA PRO A 134 7.84 10.95 3.85
C PRO A 134 8.15 12.39 4.27
N GLY A 135 9.23 12.55 5.02
CA GLY A 135 9.65 13.87 5.52
C GLY A 135 10.24 14.77 4.42
N PRO A 136 10.44 16.06 4.71
CA PRO A 136 11.04 17.03 3.77
C PRO A 136 12.40 16.59 3.24
N GLU A 137 13.23 15.96 4.07
CA GLU A 137 14.54 15.45 3.68
C GLU A 137 14.42 14.35 2.61
N GLN A 138 13.58 13.33 2.84
CA GLN A 138 13.33 12.26 1.87
C GLN A 138 12.76 12.78 0.55
N ARG A 139 11.96 13.83 0.60
CA ARG A 139 11.39 14.47 -0.60
C ARG A 139 12.41 15.33 -1.35
N GLY A 140 13.26 16.06 -0.60
CA GLY A 140 14.25 16.98 -1.17
C GLY A 140 15.54 16.32 -1.62
N GLN A 141 15.94 15.22 -0.99
CA GLN A 141 17.17 14.49 -1.33
C GLN A 141 16.91 13.17 -2.05
N GLY A 142 15.68 12.65 -1.97
CA GLY A 142 15.33 11.31 -2.42
C GLY A 142 15.78 10.24 -1.44
N VAL A 143 15.51 8.99 -1.80
CA VAL A 143 15.82 7.83 -0.96
C VAL A 143 16.73 6.84 -1.67
N ALA A 144 17.44 6.02 -0.87
CA ALA A 144 18.19 4.89 -1.37
C ALA A 144 17.32 3.62 -1.36
N CYS A 145 17.46 2.81 -2.40
CA CYS A 145 16.88 1.49 -2.51
C CYS A 145 17.97 0.47 -2.84
N VAL A 146 17.68 -0.80 -2.54
CA VAL A 146 18.47 -1.96 -2.96
C VAL A 146 17.64 -2.84 -3.86
N THR A 147 18.30 -3.76 -4.58
CA THR A 147 17.60 -4.70 -5.46
C THR A 147 17.65 -6.12 -4.93
N ALA A 148 16.68 -6.94 -5.34
CA ALA A 148 16.64 -8.38 -5.11
C ALA A 148 15.87 -9.08 -6.23
N ASP A 149 16.02 -10.41 -6.33
CA ASP A 149 15.12 -11.22 -7.13
C ASP A 149 13.75 -11.32 -6.44
N ASP A 150 12.67 -11.31 -7.21
CA ASP A 150 11.32 -11.46 -6.68
C ASP A 150 10.98 -12.93 -6.42
N PHE A 151 11.12 -13.33 -5.17
CA PHE A 151 10.81 -14.68 -4.68
C PHE A 151 9.40 -14.83 -4.14
N ARG A 152 8.52 -13.85 -4.33
CA ARG A 152 7.12 -13.93 -3.90
C ARG A 152 6.32 -14.82 -4.86
N TRP A 153 5.11 -15.19 -4.45
CA TRP A 153 4.21 -16.00 -5.27
C TRP A 153 3.68 -15.24 -6.50
N GLU A 154 3.21 -15.98 -7.50
CA GLU A 154 2.70 -15.44 -8.78
C GLU A 154 1.23 -15.00 -8.72
N LYS A 155 0.74 -14.61 -7.59
CA LYS A 155 -0.58 -14.00 -7.38
C LYS A 155 -0.44 -12.68 -6.61
N ALA A 156 0.58 -11.90 -6.94
CA ALA A 156 0.90 -10.64 -6.27
C ALA A 156 -0.19 -9.56 -6.48
N HIS A 157 -1.05 -9.71 -7.50
CA HIS A 157 -2.22 -8.84 -7.74
C HIS A 157 -3.27 -8.92 -6.62
N ILE A 158 -3.30 -10.02 -5.86
CA ILE A 158 -4.19 -10.18 -4.70
C ILE A 158 -3.54 -9.47 -3.51
N LYS A 159 -4.25 -8.52 -2.90
CA LYS A 159 -3.76 -7.83 -1.70
C LYS A 159 -3.98 -8.70 -0.45
N ALA A 160 -3.30 -9.86 -0.42
CA ALA A 160 -3.43 -10.89 0.60
C ALA A 160 -2.61 -10.59 1.85
N THR A 161 -3.04 -11.12 3.00
CA THR A 161 -2.31 -11.07 4.27
C THR A 161 -1.14 -12.03 4.35
N SER A 162 -0.95 -12.91 3.35
CA SER A 162 0.21 -13.83 3.21
C SER A 162 1.47 -13.05 2.82
N LEU A 163 1.98 -12.20 3.70
CA LEU A 163 3.00 -11.20 3.41
C LEU A 163 4.44 -11.62 3.76
N LEU A 164 4.69 -12.90 4.09
CA LEU A 164 6.03 -13.30 4.54
C LEU A 164 7.11 -12.99 3.50
N GLY A 165 6.83 -13.17 2.20
CA GLY A 165 7.75 -12.80 1.13
C GLY A 165 8.03 -11.28 1.09
N ALA A 166 7.00 -10.44 1.28
CA ALA A 166 7.18 -9.00 1.36
C ALA A 166 7.95 -8.57 2.64
N VAL A 167 7.74 -9.29 3.76
CA VAL A 167 8.50 -9.07 5.00
C VAL A 167 9.98 -9.36 4.78
N PHE A 168 10.34 -10.47 4.15
CA PHE A 168 11.74 -10.76 3.80
C PHE A 168 12.32 -9.71 2.84
N ALA A 169 11.59 -9.34 1.81
CA ALA A 169 12.03 -8.31 0.88
C ALA A 169 12.27 -6.96 1.60
N ARG A 170 11.38 -6.58 2.51
CA ARG A 170 11.56 -5.35 3.30
C ARG A 170 12.74 -5.45 4.28
N GLN A 171 13.01 -6.64 4.83
CA GLN A 171 14.15 -6.88 5.71
C GLN A 171 15.49 -6.67 4.96
N ILE A 172 15.60 -7.09 3.70
CA ILE A 172 16.79 -6.85 2.86
C ILE A 172 17.11 -5.35 2.80
N SER A 173 16.13 -4.50 2.53
CA SER A 173 16.37 -3.06 2.51
C SER A 173 16.71 -2.48 3.89
N PHE A 174 16.09 -2.99 4.95
CA PHE A 174 16.36 -2.55 6.32
C PHE A 174 17.82 -2.87 6.73
N ASP A 175 18.29 -4.08 6.46
CA ASP A 175 19.64 -4.52 6.79
C ASP A 175 20.71 -3.75 5.99
N ALA A 176 20.35 -3.30 4.78
CA ALA A 176 21.20 -2.46 3.94
C ALA A 176 21.09 -0.94 4.25
N GLY A 177 20.33 -0.53 5.26
CA GLY A 177 20.07 0.89 5.56
C GLY A 177 19.31 1.64 4.46
N ALA A 178 18.58 0.91 3.61
CA ALA A 178 17.82 1.46 2.50
C ALA A 178 16.32 1.57 2.82
N THR A 179 15.62 2.39 2.04
CA THR A 179 14.18 2.65 2.25
C THR A 179 13.31 1.53 1.71
N GLU A 180 13.71 0.88 0.61
CA GLU A 180 12.88 -0.12 -0.07
C GLU A 180 13.74 -1.10 -0.84
N THR A 181 13.21 -2.29 -1.12
CA THR A 181 13.81 -3.29 -2.00
C THR A 181 13.03 -3.34 -3.31
N VAL A 182 13.68 -2.95 -4.40
CA VAL A 182 13.16 -3.06 -5.77
C VAL A 182 13.41 -4.47 -6.27
N MET A 183 12.37 -5.16 -6.74
CA MET A 183 12.46 -6.57 -7.08
C MET A 183 12.34 -6.82 -8.58
N PHE A 184 13.06 -7.85 -9.03
CA PHE A 184 13.08 -8.27 -10.43
C PHE A 184 12.74 -9.75 -10.55
N ARG A 185 11.99 -10.10 -11.59
CA ARG A 185 11.69 -11.49 -11.96
C ARG A 185 12.06 -11.70 -13.42
N ASP A 186 12.84 -12.75 -13.70
CA ASP A 186 13.31 -13.07 -15.04
C ASP A 186 13.98 -11.88 -15.76
N GLY A 187 14.73 -11.06 -15.00
CA GLY A 187 15.41 -9.89 -15.54
C GLY A 187 14.53 -8.65 -15.76
N PHE A 188 13.25 -8.69 -15.38
CA PHE A 188 12.32 -7.57 -15.51
C PHE A 188 11.85 -7.07 -14.15
N LEU A 189 11.61 -5.76 -14.06
CA LEU A 189 11.04 -5.14 -12.90
C LEU A 189 9.67 -5.75 -12.57
N SER A 190 9.46 -6.15 -11.33
CA SER A 190 8.14 -6.41 -10.77
C SER A 190 7.63 -5.19 -9.99
N GLU A 191 7.88 -5.12 -8.73
CA GLU A 191 7.56 -3.96 -7.88
C GLU A 191 8.55 -3.88 -6.72
N ALA A 192 8.33 -3.02 -5.73
CA ALA A 192 9.12 -3.04 -4.49
C ALA A 192 8.39 -3.83 -3.39
N ALA A 193 9.06 -4.05 -2.25
CA ALA A 193 8.51 -4.83 -1.13
C ALA A 193 7.14 -4.33 -0.65
N ALA A 194 6.92 -3.01 -0.66
CA ALA A 194 5.66 -2.38 -0.24
C ALA A 194 5.27 -1.15 -1.09
N SER A 195 5.71 -1.08 -2.35
CA SER A 195 5.48 0.05 -3.25
C SER A 195 5.49 -0.41 -4.70
N ASN A 196 4.74 0.28 -5.55
CA ASN A 196 4.95 0.18 -7.00
C ASN A 196 6.15 1.04 -7.39
N VAL A 197 6.83 0.63 -8.45
CA VAL A 197 8.03 1.29 -8.99
C VAL A 197 7.74 1.81 -10.39
N TRP A 198 8.17 3.02 -10.66
CA TRP A 198 8.05 3.71 -11.95
C TRP A 198 9.42 4.18 -12.37
N ILE A 199 9.71 4.13 -13.64
CA ILE A 199 10.87 4.80 -14.21
C ILE A 199 10.43 6.00 -15.05
N VAL A 200 11.29 7.00 -15.12
CA VAL A 200 11.18 8.06 -16.11
C VAL A 200 12.30 7.89 -17.10
N LYS A 201 11.96 7.87 -18.38
CA LYS A 201 12.94 7.83 -19.46
C LYS A 201 12.50 8.75 -20.59
N ASP A 202 13.37 9.65 -21.00
CA ASP A 202 13.10 10.67 -22.04
C ASP A 202 11.79 11.44 -21.77
N GLY A 203 11.54 11.78 -20.50
CA GLY A 203 10.34 12.50 -20.06
C GLY A 203 9.06 11.65 -19.99
N CYS A 204 9.09 10.36 -20.34
CA CYS A 204 7.96 9.44 -20.25
C CYS A 204 7.97 8.70 -18.90
N VAL A 205 6.84 8.66 -18.20
CA VAL A 205 6.63 7.81 -17.01
C VAL A 205 6.22 6.42 -17.47
N ILE A 206 6.99 5.42 -17.04
CA ILE A 206 6.78 4.03 -17.44
C ILE A 206 6.58 3.18 -16.19
N GLY A 207 5.49 2.43 -16.14
CA GLY A 207 5.18 1.47 -15.09
C GLY A 207 5.14 0.03 -15.62
N THR A 208 5.12 -0.92 -14.69
CA THR A 208 4.94 -2.34 -15.02
C THR A 208 3.50 -2.62 -15.47
N PRO A 209 3.25 -3.68 -16.25
CA PRO A 209 1.91 -4.09 -16.62
C PRO A 209 1.06 -4.44 -15.39
N LYS A 210 -0.25 -4.26 -15.49
CA LYS A 210 -1.21 -4.69 -14.47
C LYS A 210 -1.54 -6.16 -14.67
N ASP A 211 -0.64 -7.03 -14.26
CA ASP A 211 -0.77 -8.48 -14.40
C ASP A 211 -0.77 -9.19 -13.03
N ASN A 212 -0.62 -10.51 -13.00
CA ASN A 212 -0.62 -11.30 -11.78
C ASN A 212 0.68 -11.20 -10.96
N LEU A 213 1.72 -10.56 -11.47
CA LEU A 213 3.05 -10.49 -10.85
C LEU A 213 3.24 -9.23 -9.99
N VAL A 214 2.34 -8.25 -10.11
CA VAL A 214 2.40 -6.99 -9.36
C VAL A 214 1.05 -6.64 -8.76
N LEU A 215 1.06 -5.95 -7.64
CA LEU A 215 -0.16 -5.37 -7.09
C LEU A 215 -0.55 -4.15 -7.91
N GLU A 216 -1.77 -4.15 -8.48
CA GLU A 216 -2.34 -2.93 -9.02
C GLU A 216 -2.61 -1.96 -7.87
N GLY A 217 -1.62 -1.12 -7.55
CA GLY A 217 -1.75 -0.09 -6.53
C GLY A 217 -2.81 0.95 -6.93
N ILE A 218 -3.51 1.51 -5.94
CA ILE A 218 -4.49 2.58 -6.20
C ILE A 218 -3.82 3.79 -6.89
N ARG A 219 -2.51 3.91 -6.74
CA ARG A 219 -1.71 4.97 -7.38
C ARG A 219 -1.52 4.78 -8.88
N TYR A 220 -1.81 3.59 -9.48
CA TYR A 220 -1.74 3.43 -10.93
C TYR A 220 -2.68 4.38 -11.67
N GLY A 221 -3.96 4.40 -11.28
CA GLY A 221 -4.93 5.33 -11.86
C GLY A 221 -4.57 6.79 -11.58
N LEU A 222 -4.15 7.09 -10.34
CA LEU A 222 -3.72 8.44 -9.98
C LEU A 222 -2.49 8.90 -10.76
N MET A 223 -1.48 8.05 -10.95
CA MET A 223 -0.28 8.39 -11.75
C MET A 223 -0.65 8.70 -13.20
N GLU A 224 -1.54 7.91 -13.79
CA GLU A 224 -2.05 8.18 -15.15
C GLU A 224 -2.81 9.51 -15.21
N GLU A 225 -3.68 9.80 -14.24
CA GLU A 225 -4.40 11.07 -14.13
C GLU A 225 -3.45 12.26 -14.00
N LEU A 226 -2.46 12.15 -13.12
CA LEU A 226 -1.44 13.21 -12.92
C LEU A 226 -0.60 13.42 -14.17
N CYS A 227 -0.14 12.36 -14.83
CA CYS A 227 0.60 12.46 -16.07
C CYS A 227 -0.23 13.14 -17.16
N ARG A 228 -1.50 12.78 -17.29
CA ARG A 228 -2.43 13.41 -18.25
C ARG A 228 -2.62 14.90 -17.97
N ALA A 229 -2.84 15.27 -16.70
CA ALA A 229 -3.04 16.65 -16.28
C ALA A 229 -1.80 17.51 -16.56
N GLU A 230 -0.62 16.94 -16.39
CA GLU A 230 0.66 17.58 -16.57
C GLU A 230 1.22 17.47 -18.01
N GLY A 231 0.52 16.79 -18.93
CA GLY A 231 1.04 16.55 -20.30
C GLY A 231 2.31 15.70 -20.33
N ILE A 232 2.48 14.80 -19.37
CA ILE A 232 3.61 13.86 -19.28
C ILE A 232 3.21 12.57 -20.01
N PRO A 233 3.99 12.07 -20.99
CA PRO A 233 3.75 10.77 -21.59
C PRO A 233 3.75 9.65 -20.54
N PHE A 234 2.82 8.71 -20.68
CA PHE A 234 2.64 7.60 -19.73
C PHE A 234 2.47 6.28 -20.47
N SER A 235 3.16 5.23 -20.02
CA SER A 235 2.99 3.90 -20.60
C SER A 235 3.13 2.79 -19.55
N LEU A 236 2.49 1.65 -19.81
CA LEU A 236 2.64 0.42 -19.03
C LEU A 236 3.24 -0.66 -19.93
N ARG A 237 4.42 -1.17 -19.56
CA ARG A 237 5.11 -2.24 -20.29
C ARG A 237 6.10 -2.96 -19.38
N ARG A 238 6.60 -4.08 -19.82
CA ARG A 238 7.75 -4.73 -19.15
C ARG A 238 8.95 -3.77 -19.19
N ILE A 239 9.68 -3.70 -18.09
CA ILE A 239 10.84 -2.84 -17.90
C ILE A 239 12.03 -3.75 -17.54
N ALA A 240 13.03 -3.80 -18.41
CA ALA A 240 14.22 -4.59 -18.14
C ALA A 240 15.04 -4.00 -16.98
N ARG A 241 15.77 -4.85 -16.24
CA ARG A 241 16.63 -4.40 -15.13
C ARG A 241 17.60 -3.29 -15.56
N ALA A 242 18.21 -3.42 -16.74
CA ALA A 242 19.13 -2.41 -17.26
C ALA A 242 18.44 -1.06 -17.51
N GLU A 243 17.16 -1.04 -17.88
CA GLU A 243 16.39 0.20 -18.05
C GLU A 243 16.15 0.91 -16.72
N VAL A 244 15.93 0.17 -15.63
CA VAL A 244 15.77 0.75 -14.29
C VAL A 244 17.06 1.45 -13.84
N PHE A 245 18.23 0.83 -14.07
CA PHE A 245 19.53 1.43 -13.75
C PHE A 245 19.91 2.58 -14.70
N GLY A 246 19.41 2.58 -15.95
CA GLY A 246 19.60 3.63 -16.94
C GLY A 246 18.50 4.68 -16.99
N ALA A 247 17.58 4.68 -16.02
CA ALA A 247 16.48 5.62 -15.96
C ALA A 247 16.95 7.03 -15.58
N ASP A 248 16.24 8.05 -16.09
CA ASP A 248 16.49 9.44 -15.73
C ASP A 248 15.98 9.73 -14.30
N GLU A 249 14.83 9.14 -13.92
CA GLU A 249 14.28 9.14 -12.56
C GLU A 249 13.69 7.74 -12.22
N VAL A 250 13.72 7.37 -10.95
CA VAL A 250 12.98 6.22 -10.40
C VAL A 250 12.08 6.71 -9.28
N LEU A 251 10.82 6.29 -9.28
CA LEU A 251 9.81 6.74 -8.32
C LEU A 251 9.16 5.54 -7.63
N LEU A 252 8.85 5.70 -6.36
CA LEU A 252 8.03 4.78 -5.57
C LEU A 252 6.65 5.40 -5.33
N THR A 253 5.60 4.57 -5.39
CA THR A 253 4.26 4.98 -4.96
C THR A 253 3.62 3.95 -4.05
N SER A 254 2.98 4.42 -2.99
CA SER A 254 2.14 3.61 -2.11
C SER A 254 1.14 4.48 -1.34
N ALA A 255 0.28 3.86 -0.55
CA ALA A 255 -0.67 4.58 0.31
C ALA A 255 0.02 5.55 1.29
N THR A 256 1.22 5.22 1.77
CA THR A 256 1.96 6.00 2.76
C THR A 256 3.11 6.83 2.16
N LYS A 257 3.68 6.40 1.03
CA LYS A 257 4.80 7.09 0.39
C LYS A 257 4.37 8.20 -0.57
N GLU A 258 3.07 8.21 -0.95
CA GLU A 258 2.57 9.14 -1.98
C GLU A 258 3.32 8.93 -3.30
N VAL A 259 4.11 9.91 -3.75
CA VAL A 259 5.14 9.79 -4.78
C VAL A 259 6.47 10.12 -4.12
N LEU A 260 7.46 9.24 -4.22
CA LEU A 260 8.75 9.39 -3.54
C LEU A 260 9.90 9.10 -4.52
N PRO A 261 10.89 10.00 -4.67
CA PRO A 261 11.97 9.81 -5.63
C PRO A 261 13.05 8.89 -5.05
N VAL A 262 13.53 7.95 -5.86
CA VAL A 262 14.70 7.12 -5.58
C VAL A 262 15.90 7.76 -6.26
N THR A 263 16.91 8.14 -5.50
CA THR A 263 18.12 8.80 -6.02
C THR A 263 19.36 7.91 -5.96
N ARG A 264 19.26 6.75 -5.29
CA ARG A 264 20.29 5.72 -5.27
C ARG A 264 19.68 4.32 -5.37
N LEU A 265 20.29 3.47 -6.18
CA LEU A 265 19.92 2.06 -6.33
C LEU A 265 21.19 1.20 -6.25
N ASP A 266 21.26 0.28 -5.28
CA ASP A 266 22.47 -0.53 -4.97
C ASP A 266 23.74 0.34 -4.85
N GLY A 267 23.63 1.51 -4.20
CA GLY A 267 24.73 2.45 -4.03
C GLY A 267 25.05 3.33 -5.24
N HIS A 268 24.53 3.01 -6.43
CA HIS A 268 24.72 3.79 -7.65
C HIS A 268 23.70 4.95 -7.74
N PRO A 269 24.10 6.12 -8.24
CA PRO A 269 23.14 7.20 -8.46
C PRO A 269 22.12 6.85 -9.57
N VAL A 270 20.87 7.22 -9.36
CA VAL A 270 19.82 7.19 -10.39
C VAL A 270 19.83 8.56 -11.10
N GLY A 271 19.95 8.56 -12.43
CA GLY A 271 20.03 9.80 -13.19
C GLY A 271 21.11 10.75 -12.66
N SER A 272 20.71 11.94 -12.23
CA SER A 272 21.62 12.94 -11.64
C SER A 272 21.97 12.69 -10.15
N GLY A 273 21.42 11.64 -9.54
CA GLY A 273 21.53 11.40 -8.10
C GLY A 273 20.71 12.35 -7.22
N ARG A 274 19.76 13.06 -7.82
CA ARG A 274 18.86 14.03 -7.18
C ARG A 274 17.42 13.84 -7.70
N PRO A 275 16.39 14.27 -6.92
CA PRO A 275 15.02 14.30 -7.42
C PRO A 275 14.90 15.09 -8.72
N GLY A 276 14.23 14.52 -9.72
CA GLY A 276 14.14 15.11 -11.05
C GLY A 276 12.89 15.96 -11.26
N PRO A 277 12.77 16.60 -12.46
CA PRO A 277 11.67 17.51 -12.77
C PRO A 277 10.33 16.80 -12.93
N VAL A 278 10.28 15.54 -13.38
CA VAL A 278 9.04 14.79 -13.52
C VAL A 278 8.50 14.45 -12.13
N TYR A 279 9.36 14.01 -11.21
CA TYR A 279 8.97 13.84 -9.81
C TYR A 279 8.34 15.12 -9.23
N ALA A 280 8.99 16.27 -9.42
CA ALA A 280 8.52 17.53 -8.84
C ALA A 280 7.08 17.87 -9.30
N ARG A 281 6.79 17.68 -10.58
CA ARG A 281 5.45 17.91 -11.17
C ARG A 281 4.42 16.93 -10.63
N LEU A 282 4.75 15.64 -10.62
CA LEU A 282 3.85 14.59 -10.10
C LEU A 282 3.58 14.77 -8.61
N TYR A 283 4.59 15.16 -7.83
CA TYR A 283 4.40 15.45 -6.41
C TYR A 283 3.49 16.66 -6.19
N ALA A 284 3.67 17.75 -6.94
CA ALA A 284 2.80 18.91 -6.86
C ALA A 284 1.34 18.57 -7.21
N GLY A 285 1.13 17.84 -8.30
CA GLY A 285 -0.20 17.33 -8.67
C GLY A 285 -0.83 16.41 -7.61
N TYR A 286 -0.01 15.56 -6.97
CA TYR A 286 -0.49 14.72 -5.87
C TYR A 286 -0.98 15.56 -4.68
N GLN A 287 -0.25 16.64 -4.30
CA GLN A 287 -0.69 17.52 -3.20
C GLN A 287 -1.99 18.24 -3.56
N GLN A 288 -2.20 18.64 -4.82
CA GLN A 288 -3.47 19.21 -5.28
C GLN A 288 -4.60 18.18 -5.17
N ALA A 289 -4.38 16.93 -5.61
CA ALA A 289 -5.37 15.86 -5.50
C ALA A 289 -5.74 15.56 -4.03
N LYS A 290 -4.80 15.65 -3.09
CA LYS A 290 -5.07 15.54 -1.64
C LYS A 290 -5.96 16.66 -1.13
N ALA A 291 -5.72 17.89 -1.57
CA ALA A 291 -6.49 19.06 -1.14
C ALA A 291 -7.92 19.04 -1.67
N ALA A 292 -8.14 18.43 -2.83
CA ALA A 292 -9.45 18.31 -3.49
C ALA A 292 -10.29 17.12 -3.00
N ALA A 293 -9.72 16.18 -2.24
CA ALA A 293 -10.35 14.92 -1.82
C ALA A 293 -11.42 15.11 -0.75
#